data_7a967f7d6c7f657c485ee7442165f33d
#
_entry.id   7a967f7d6c7f657c485ee7442165f33d
#
_cell.length_a   1.000
_cell.length_b   1.000
_cell.length_c   1.000
_cell.angle_alpha   90.00
_cell.angle_beta   90.00
_cell.angle_gamma   90.00
#
_symmetry.space_group_name_H-M   'P 1'
#
loop_
_entity.id
_entity.type
_entity.pdbx_description
1 polymer ?
#
loop_
_entity_poly.entity_id
_entity_poly.type
_entity_poly.pdbx_seq_one_letter_code
_entity_poly.pdbx_strand_id
1 'polypeptide(L)'
;MLWSKNKIGGRNDEQHSVKSRGAERQQKGQKLKRLKELSKMYALYAPIQTTYKESQSLRGLAKMRYDKEHKDSLSKYPELKERMQSLLQNGEKITPKQWKAEIQSLQSEYDNIGREQTKTATELAYAEVIGYNKKNLERELQNEGQQQNRQQSRTKRREEEI
;
A
#
# COMPACT_ATOMS: atom_id res chain seq x y z
N MET A 1 -15.44 27.89 28.00
CA MET A 1 -14.45 28.16 26.95
C MET A 1 -13.28 27.15 26.92
N LEU A 2 -13.54 25.83 26.95
CA LEU A 2 -12.48 24.79 26.97
C LEU A 2 -12.58 23.75 25.86
N TRP A 3 -13.48 23.93 24.87
CA TRP A 3 -13.76 22.93 23.82
C TRP A 3 -13.02 23.13 22.51
N SER A 4 -12.26 24.21 22.35
CA SER A 4 -11.68 24.59 21.05
C SER A 4 -10.24 24.10 20.82
N LYS A 5 -9.49 23.75 21.86
CA LYS A 5 -8.07 23.39 21.73
C LYS A 5 -7.80 21.91 21.40
N ASN A 6 -8.71 21.00 21.73
CA ASN A 6 -8.48 19.55 21.51
C ASN A 6 -8.78 19.05 20.08
N LYS A 7 -9.46 19.84 19.23
CA LYS A 7 -9.81 19.41 17.86
C LYS A 7 -8.71 19.64 16.83
N ILE A 8 -7.74 20.51 17.10
CA ILE A 8 -6.66 20.83 16.16
C ILE A 8 -5.54 19.78 16.25
N GLY A 9 -5.27 19.26 17.44
CA GLY A 9 -4.29 18.19 17.64
C GLY A 9 -4.67 16.88 16.95
N GLY A 10 -5.92 16.44 17.09
CA GLY A 10 -6.38 15.17 16.52
C GLY A 10 -6.31 15.07 14.99
N ARG A 11 -6.56 16.17 14.27
CA ARG A 11 -6.47 16.17 12.80
C ARG A 11 -5.04 16.02 12.27
N ASN A 12 -4.08 16.67 12.93
CA ASN A 12 -2.67 16.55 12.53
C ASN A 12 -2.14 15.16 12.82
N ASP A 13 -2.53 14.55 13.93
CA ASP A 13 -2.13 13.19 14.29
C ASP A 13 -2.73 12.15 13.35
N GLU A 14 -3.99 12.29 12.93
CA GLU A 14 -4.64 11.41 11.96
C GLU A 14 -4.02 11.54 10.55
N GLN A 15 -3.71 12.76 10.09
CA GLN A 15 -3.05 12.97 8.81
C GLN A 15 -1.61 12.43 8.81
N HIS A 16 -0.91 12.55 9.92
CA HIS A 16 0.43 12.00 10.07
C HIS A 16 0.41 10.46 10.07
N SER A 17 -0.56 9.87 10.73
CA SER A 17 -0.83 8.42 10.73
C SER A 17 -1.14 7.90 9.32
N VAL A 18 -1.95 8.59 8.54
CA VAL A 18 -2.29 8.22 7.16
C VAL A 18 -1.05 8.25 6.25
N LYS A 19 -0.20 9.28 6.36
CA LYS A 19 1.05 9.38 5.59
C LYS A 19 2.04 8.28 5.97
N SER A 20 2.19 8.00 7.26
CA SER A 20 3.07 6.93 7.77
C SER A 20 2.64 5.56 7.26
N ARG A 21 1.35 5.23 7.29
CA ARG A 21 0.79 3.98 6.75
C ARG A 21 0.94 3.87 5.23
N GLY A 22 0.88 4.99 4.51
CA GLY A 22 1.15 5.06 3.08
C GLY A 22 2.58 4.63 2.74
N ALA A 23 3.56 5.15 3.47
CA ALA A 23 4.96 4.79 3.31
C ALA A 23 5.22 3.31 3.66
N GLU A 24 4.63 2.81 4.76
CA GLU A 24 4.72 1.40 5.15
C GLU A 24 4.14 0.49 4.08
N ARG A 25 2.96 0.80 3.56
CA ARG A 25 2.32 0.04 2.47
C ARG A 25 3.20 0.00 1.23
N GLN A 26 3.81 1.12 0.86
CA GLN A 26 4.71 1.20 -0.29
C GLN A 26 5.94 0.31 -0.12
N GLN A 27 6.58 0.33 1.06
CA GLN A 27 7.73 -0.54 1.35
C GLN A 27 7.37 -2.02 1.28
N LYS A 28 6.24 -2.40 1.88
CA LYS A 28 5.74 -3.79 1.82
C LYS A 28 5.40 -4.20 0.38
N GLY A 29 4.84 -3.30 -0.41
CA GLY A 29 4.54 -3.52 -1.83
C GLY A 29 5.80 -3.76 -2.66
N GLN A 30 6.86 -2.99 -2.45
CA GLN A 30 8.14 -3.16 -3.12
C GLN A 30 8.81 -4.50 -2.75
N LYS A 31 8.82 -4.84 -1.46
CA LYS A 31 9.35 -6.12 -0.99
C LYS A 31 8.56 -7.30 -1.55
N LEU A 32 7.24 -7.21 -1.56
CA LEU A 32 6.35 -8.21 -2.13
C LEU A 32 6.59 -8.42 -3.63
N LYS A 33 6.74 -7.34 -4.39
CA LYS A 33 7.08 -7.39 -5.82
C LYS A 33 8.41 -8.11 -6.05
N ARG A 34 9.44 -7.75 -5.30
CA ARG A 34 10.77 -8.38 -5.40
C ARG A 34 10.71 -9.89 -5.10
N LEU A 35 10.03 -10.31 -4.02
CA LEU A 35 9.91 -11.72 -3.67
C LEU A 35 9.12 -12.53 -4.72
N LYS A 36 8.08 -11.92 -5.32
CA LYS A 36 7.33 -12.53 -6.42
C LYS A 36 8.23 -12.71 -7.67
N GLU A 37 9.06 -11.74 -7.98
CA GLU A 37 10.04 -11.83 -9.08
C GLU A 37 11.09 -12.92 -8.83
N LEU A 38 11.65 -12.99 -7.61
CA LEU A 38 12.57 -14.06 -7.20
C LEU A 38 11.92 -15.45 -7.32
N SER A 39 10.69 -15.61 -6.84
CA SER A 39 9.96 -16.89 -6.93
C SER A 39 9.68 -17.29 -8.38
N LYS A 40 9.34 -16.34 -9.23
CA LYS A 40 9.11 -16.54 -10.66
C LYS A 40 10.39 -16.97 -11.38
N MET A 41 11.50 -16.27 -11.11
CA MET A 41 12.79 -16.59 -11.68
C MET A 41 13.29 -17.96 -11.21
N TYR A 42 13.10 -18.28 -9.93
CA TYR A 42 13.46 -19.59 -9.37
C TYR A 42 12.68 -20.72 -10.03
N ALA A 43 11.39 -20.54 -10.31
CA ALA A 43 10.59 -21.54 -11.00
C ALA A 43 11.11 -21.87 -12.41
N LEU A 44 11.73 -20.90 -13.08
CA LEU A 44 12.39 -21.11 -14.38
C LEU A 44 13.80 -21.71 -14.22
N TYR A 45 14.52 -21.27 -13.20
CA TYR A 45 15.91 -21.67 -12.97
C TYR A 45 16.07 -23.08 -12.40
N ALA A 46 15.22 -23.47 -11.44
CA ALA A 46 15.37 -24.72 -10.70
C ALA A 46 15.38 -25.99 -11.57
N PRO A 47 14.48 -26.19 -12.55
CA PRO A 47 14.52 -27.37 -13.41
C PRO A 47 15.79 -27.40 -14.27
N ILE A 48 16.22 -26.24 -14.79
CA ILE A 48 17.44 -26.13 -15.63
C ILE A 48 18.69 -26.34 -14.79
N GLN A 49 18.71 -25.87 -13.54
CA GLN A 49 19.81 -26.16 -12.60
C GLN A 49 19.90 -27.67 -12.32
N THR A 50 18.78 -28.35 -12.16
CA THR A 50 18.74 -29.81 -11.95
C THR A 50 19.32 -30.53 -13.16
N THR A 51 18.88 -30.20 -14.37
CA THR A 51 19.42 -30.73 -15.63
C THR A 51 20.91 -30.49 -15.76
N TYR A 52 21.39 -29.30 -15.41
CA TYR A 52 22.83 -29.00 -15.43
C TYR A 52 23.60 -29.84 -14.43
N LYS A 53 23.12 -30.00 -13.20
CA LYS A 53 23.78 -30.86 -12.18
C LYS A 53 23.83 -32.33 -12.61
N GLU A 54 22.77 -32.82 -13.21
CA GLU A 54 22.71 -34.18 -13.76
C GLU A 54 23.73 -34.36 -14.88
N SER A 55 23.81 -33.41 -15.83
CA SER A 55 24.84 -33.41 -16.86
C SER A 55 26.25 -33.44 -16.26
N GLN A 56 26.53 -32.69 -15.20
CA GLN A 56 27.83 -32.66 -14.54
C GLN A 56 28.15 -33.95 -13.78
N SER A 57 27.18 -34.72 -13.38
CA SER A 57 27.32 -36.00 -12.67
C SER A 57 27.66 -37.15 -13.65
N LEU A 58 27.31 -37.02 -14.92
CA LEU A 58 27.53 -38.03 -15.96
C LEU A 58 28.93 -37.90 -16.58
N ARG A 59 29.40 -39.03 -17.13
CA ARG A 59 30.72 -39.10 -17.80
C ARG A 59 30.62 -39.89 -19.10
N GLY A 60 31.60 -39.66 -20.00
CA GLY A 60 31.75 -40.39 -21.25
C GLY A 60 30.54 -40.29 -22.18
N LEU A 61 30.19 -41.38 -22.80
CA LEU A 61 29.08 -41.44 -23.77
C LEU A 61 27.70 -41.11 -23.16
N ALA A 62 27.50 -41.44 -21.90
CA ALA A 62 26.26 -41.12 -21.21
C ALA A 62 26.06 -39.58 -21.09
N LYS A 63 27.13 -38.85 -20.78
CA LYS A 63 27.12 -37.40 -20.74
C LYS A 63 26.85 -36.82 -22.14
N MET A 64 27.51 -37.31 -23.17
CA MET A 64 27.30 -36.83 -24.53
C MET A 64 25.88 -36.97 -25.03
N ARG A 65 25.23 -38.12 -24.72
CA ARG A 65 23.80 -38.36 -25.05
C ARG A 65 22.90 -37.42 -24.31
N TYR A 66 23.10 -37.31 -23.00
CA TYR A 66 22.29 -36.42 -22.12
C TYR A 66 22.40 -34.95 -22.58
N ASP A 67 23.63 -34.46 -22.81
CA ASP A 67 23.87 -33.09 -23.24
C ASP A 67 23.21 -32.78 -24.61
N LYS A 68 23.19 -33.78 -25.50
CA LYS A 68 22.51 -33.67 -26.80
C LYS A 68 20.98 -33.57 -26.65
N GLU A 69 20.40 -34.38 -25.78
CA GLU A 69 18.96 -34.39 -25.51
C GLU A 69 18.51 -33.10 -24.82
N HIS A 70 19.33 -32.56 -23.94
CA HIS A 70 18.99 -31.39 -23.12
C HIS A 70 19.73 -30.12 -23.55
N LYS A 71 20.21 -30.04 -24.80
CA LYS A 71 20.99 -28.96 -25.34
C LYS A 71 20.37 -27.59 -25.08
N ASP A 72 19.05 -27.43 -25.35
CA ASP A 72 18.36 -26.16 -25.20
C ASP A 72 18.26 -25.70 -23.72
N SER A 73 18.08 -26.63 -22.81
CA SER A 73 18.05 -26.36 -21.38
C SER A 73 19.44 -25.97 -20.86
N LEU A 74 20.45 -26.73 -21.27
CA LEU A 74 21.85 -26.49 -20.87
C LEU A 74 22.38 -25.16 -21.41
N SER A 75 21.99 -24.77 -22.62
CA SER A 75 22.40 -23.49 -23.20
C SER A 75 21.82 -22.26 -22.46
N LYS A 76 20.64 -22.41 -21.83
CA LYS A 76 19.98 -21.35 -21.05
C LYS A 76 20.52 -21.22 -19.62
N TYR A 77 21.23 -22.23 -19.11
CA TYR A 77 21.69 -22.25 -17.73
C TYR A 77 22.55 -21.04 -17.33
N PRO A 78 23.59 -20.64 -18.09
CA PRO A 78 24.43 -19.50 -17.73
C PRO A 78 23.62 -18.21 -17.58
N GLU A 79 22.73 -17.92 -18.53
CA GLU A 79 21.90 -16.72 -18.54
C GLU A 79 20.94 -16.70 -17.32
N LEU A 80 20.25 -17.81 -17.07
CA LEU A 80 19.32 -17.90 -15.95
C LEU A 80 20.03 -17.85 -14.61
N LYS A 81 21.23 -18.42 -14.51
CA LYS A 81 22.08 -18.32 -13.32
C LYS A 81 22.47 -16.87 -13.03
N GLU A 82 22.92 -16.15 -14.05
CA GLU A 82 23.29 -14.74 -13.92
C GLU A 82 22.09 -13.89 -13.53
N ARG A 83 20.94 -14.07 -14.18
CA ARG A 83 19.68 -13.37 -13.82
C ARG A 83 19.24 -13.68 -12.40
N MET A 84 19.32 -14.93 -11.97
CA MET A 84 18.99 -15.32 -10.60
C MET A 84 19.92 -14.65 -9.60
N GLN A 85 21.22 -14.63 -9.88
CA GLN A 85 22.21 -13.98 -9.01
C GLN A 85 22.04 -12.46 -8.94
N SER A 86 21.66 -11.81 -10.05
CA SER A 86 21.40 -10.37 -10.07
C SER A 86 20.18 -9.94 -9.25
N LEU A 87 19.19 -10.81 -9.09
CA LEU A 87 17.99 -10.55 -8.26
C LEU A 87 18.25 -10.79 -6.76
N LEU A 88 19.24 -11.62 -6.43
CA LEU A 88 19.64 -11.85 -5.05
C LEU A 88 20.46 -10.66 -4.52
N GLN A 89 20.19 -10.24 -3.30
CA GLN A 89 21.02 -9.28 -2.60
C GLN A 89 22.31 -9.95 -2.09
N ASN A 90 23.32 -9.14 -1.81
CA ASN A 90 24.62 -9.67 -1.33
C ASN A 90 24.42 -10.60 -0.12
N GLY A 91 24.85 -11.85 -0.25
CA GLY A 91 24.76 -12.86 0.79
C GLY A 91 23.39 -13.54 0.93
N GLU A 92 22.40 -13.17 0.12
CA GLU A 92 21.07 -13.80 0.14
C GLU A 92 21.13 -15.21 -0.45
N LYS A 93 20.54 -16.15 0.29
CA LYS A 93 20.43 -17.55 -0.16
C LYS A 93 19.12 -17.81 -0.88
N ILE A 94 19.11 -18.76 -1.78
CA ILE A 94 17.90 -19.24 -2.45
C ILE A 94 17.07 -20.04 -1.47
N THR A 95 15.97 -19.49 -1.00
CA THR A 95 15.07 -20.06 0.01
C THR A 95 13.59 -20.02 -0.44
N PRO A 96 13.20 -20.81 -1.45
CA PRO A 96 11.87 -20.69 -2.08
C PRO A 96 10.71 -20.92 -1.12
N LYS A 97 10.86 -21.81 -0.14
CA LYS A 97 9.84 -22.06 0.89
C LYS A 97 9.62 -20.83 1.78
N GLN A 98 10.72 -20.17 2.18
CA GLN A 98 10.65 -18.96 3.00
C GLN A 98 10.04 -17.80 2.20
N TRP A 99 10.45 -17.63 0.93
CA TRP A 99 9.86 -16.60 0.05
C TRP A 99 8.35 -16.79 -0.10
N LYS A 100 7.88 -18.03 -0.28
CA LYS A 100 6.45 -18.32 -0.39
C LYS A 100 5.69 -17.93 0.88
N ALA A 101 6.20 -18.28 2.05
CA ALA A 101 5.60 -17.92 3.33
C ALA A 101 5.61 -16.41 3.55
N GLU A 102 6.71 -15.73 3.22
CA GLU A 102 6.86 -14.28 3.35
C GLU A 102 5.96 -13.51 2.37
N ILE A 103 5.78 -14.00 1.14
CA ILE A 103 4.83 -13.44 0.18
C ILE A 103 3.41 -13.49 0.74
N GLN A 104 2.99 -14.60 1.34
CA GLN A 104 1.65 -14.74 1.92
C GLN A 104 1.43 -13.77 3.09
N SER A 105 2.41 -13.65 3.99
CA SER A 105 2.36 -12.71 5.12
C SER A 105 2.32 -11.27 4.65
N LEU A 106 3.24 -10.87 3.77
CA LEU A 106 3.30 -9.51 3.24
C LEU A 106 2.07 -9.12 2.41
N GLN A 107 1.50 -10.06 1.66
CA GLN A 107 0.26 -9.82 0.91
C GLN A 107 -0.89 -9.52 1.87
N SER A 108 -1.04 -10.30 2.93
CA SER A 108 -2.07 -10.08 3.94
C SER A 108 -1.90 -8.73 4.64
N GLU A 109 -0.67 -8.39 5.04
CA GLU A 109 -0.37 -7.11 5.69
C GLU A 109 -0.62 -5.92 4.75
N TYR A 110 -0.19 -6.02 3.48
CA TYR A 110 -0.41 -5.00 2.46
C TYR A 110 -1.91 -4.73 2.22
N ASP A 111 -2.71 -5.80 2.16
CA ASP A 111 -4.15 -5.71 1.95
C ASP A 111 -4.87 -5.14 3.19
N ASN A 112 -4.40 -5.50 4.40
CA ASN A 112 -4.92 -4.96 5.66
C ASN A 112 -4.66 -3.45 5.77
N ILE A 113 -3.43 -2.99 5.50
CA ILE A 113 -3.11 -1.56 5.49
C ILE A 113 -3.98 -0.82 4.47
N GLY A 114 -4.20 -1.40 3.28
CA GLY A 114 -5.07 -0.82 2.26
C GLY A 114 -6.52 -0.65 2.73
N ARG A 115 -7.07 -1.66 3.41
CA ARG A 115 -8.43 -1.59 4.00
C ARG A 115 -8.55 -0.52 5.07
N GLU A 116 -7.58 -0.45 5.97
CA GLU A 116 -7.53 0.58 7.01
C GLU A 116 -7.40 1.99 6.42
N GLN A 117 -6.57 2.18 5.40
CA GLN A 117 -6.44 3.46 4.70
C GLN A 117 -7.76 3.90 4.07
N THR A 118 -8.47 2.98 3.40
CA THR A 118 -9.78 3.26 2.79
C THR A 118 -10.79 3.63 3.87
N LYS A 119 -10.84 2.89 4.97
CA LYS A 119 -11.74 3.19 6.10
C LYS A 119 -11.47 4.58 6.67
N THR A 120 -10.22 4.91 6.97
CA THR A 120 -9.83 6.22 7.49
C THR A 120 -10.15 7.35 6.51
N ALA A 121 -9.91 7.17 5.21
CA ALA A 121 -10.25 8.16 4.19
C ALA A 121 -11.77 8.40 4.12
N THR A 122 -12.57 7.35 4.24
CA THR A 122 -14.03 7.45 4.27
C THR A 122 -14.50 8.19 5.53
N GLU A 123 -13.95 7.89 6.69
CA GLU A 123 -14.29 8.57 7.95
C GLU A 123 -13.93 10.06 7.91
N LEU A 124 -12.79 10.42 7.33
CA LEU A 124 -12.37 11.81 7.12
C LEU A 124 -13.34 12.54 6.18
N ALA A 125 -13.72 11.92 5.07
CA ALA A 125 -14.68 12.51 4.13
C ALA A 125 -16.04 12.79 4.81
N TYR A 126 -16.55 11.86 5.61
CA TYR A 126 -17.78 12.09 6.39
C TYR A 126 -17.62 13.23 7.40
N ALA A 127 -16.49 13.30 8.11
CA ALA A 127 -16.21 14.37 9.05
C ALA A 127 -16.15 15.74 8.38
N GLU A 128 -15.63 15.83 7.16
CA GLU A 128 -15.61 17.06 6.37
C GLU A 128 -17.02 17.51 5.96
N VAL A 129 -17.86 16.58 5.50
CA VAL A 129 -19.27 16.86 5.14
C VAL A 129 -20.05 17.36 6.37
N ILE A 130 -19.90 16.70 7.52
CA ILE A 130 -20.54 17.11 8.78
C ILE A 130 -20.06 18.52 9.18
N GLY A 131 -18.75 18.78 9.08
CA GLY A 131 -18.17 20.10 9.39
C GLY A 131 -18.68 21.21 8.46
N TYR A 132 -18.84 20.91 7.18
CA TYR A 132 -19.42 21.84 6.21
C TYR A 132 -20.90 22.16 6.52
N ASN A 133 -21.70 21.12 6.74
CA ASN A 133 -23.11 21.28 7.07
C ASN A 133 -23.33 22.08 8.37
N LYS A 134 -22.51 21.81 9.38
CA LYS A 134 -22.54 22.56 10.64
C LYS A 134 -22.27 24.05 10.42
N LYS A 135 -21.24 24.41 9.62
CA LYS A 135 -20.93 25.79 9.31
C LYS A 135 -22.04 26.50 8.55
N ASN A 136 -22.70 25.82 7.63
CA ASN A 136 -23.83 26.37 6.90
C ASN A 136 -25.01 26.65 7.84
N LEU A 137 -25.36 25.69 8.69
CA LEU A 137 -26.43 25.86 9.69
C LEU A 137 -26.12 27.04 10.64
N GLU A 138 -24.90 27.18 11.12
CA GLU A 138 -24.48 28.32 11.95
C GLU A 138 -24.67 29.65 11.25
N ARG A 139 -24.36 29.74 9.93
CA ARG A 139 -24.57 30.95 9.11
C ARG A 139 -26.05 31.26 8.94
N GLU A 140 -26.86 30.26 8.69
CA GLU A 140 -28.32 30.42 8.55
C GLU A 140 -28.94 30.96 9.86
N LEU A 141 -28.61 30.37 11.00
CA LEU A 141 -29.04 30.84 12.30
C LEU A 141 -28.60 32.28 12.61
N GLN A 142 -27.38 32.66 12.25
CA GLN A 142 -26.89 34.04 12.38
C GLN A 142 -27.70 35.02 11.51
N ASN A 143 -27.98 34.63 10.26
CA ASN A 143 -28.76 35.46 9.34
C ASN A 143 -30.21 35.65 9.82
N GLU A 144 -30.84 34.58 10.31
CA GLU A 144 -32.19 34.66 10.89
C GLU A 144 -32.24 35.57 12.11
N GLY A 145 -31.28 35.46 13.04
CA GLY A 145 -31.15 36.33 14.18
C GLY A 145 -30.96 37.80 13.81
N GLN A 146 -30.17 38.08 12.77
CA GLN A 146 -30.02 39.47 12.27
C GLN A 146 -31.31 40.02 11.61
N GLN A 147 -32.04 39.16 10.89
CA GLN A 147 -33.32 39.56 10.29
C GLN A 147 -34.40 39.87 11.37
N GLN A 148 -34.48 39.05 12.38
CA GLN A 148 -35.40 39.29 13.51
C GLN A 148 -35.09 40.58 14.26
N ASN A 149 -33.80 40.85 14.53
CA ASN A 149 -33.38 42.09 15.16
C ASN A 149 -33.71 43.33 14.30
N ARG A 150 -33.56 43.23 12.98
CA ARG A 150 -33.95 44.34 12.06
C ARG A 150 -35.44 44.56 12.03
N GLN A 151 -36.23 43.53 12.07
CA GLN A 151 -37.70 43.63 12.14
C GLN A 151 -38.16 44.26 13.44
N GLN A 152 -37.64 43.82 14.58
CA GLN A 152 -37.96 44.39 15.90
C GLN A 152 -37.55 45.89 15.98
N SER A 153 -36.40 46.27 15.43
CA SER A 153 -35.96 47.66 15.39
C SER A 153 -36.87 48.55 14.53
N ARG A 154 -37.41 48.02 13.44
CA ARG A 154 -38.40 48.73 12.58
C ARG A 154 -39.74 48.90 13.22
N THR A 155 -40.22 47.90 13.98
CA THR A 155 -41.47 47.94 14.73
C THR A 155 -41.39 48.97 15.85
N LYS A 156 -40.32 48.99 16.63
CA LYS A 156 -40.10 50.00 17.68
C LYS A 156 -40.07 51.44 17.16
N ARG A 157 -39.39 51.70 16.04
CA ARG A 157 -39.40 53.04 15.44
C ARG A 157 -40.79 53.50 14.97
N ARG A 158 -41.63 52.60 14.47
CA ARG A 158 -43.02 52.92 14.09
C ARG A 158 -43.90 53.21 15.27
N GLU A 159 -43.65 52.58 16.42
CA GLU A 159 -44.41 52.85 17.67
C GLU A 159 -44.00 54.18 18.33
N GLU A 160 -42.79 54.65 18.14
CA GLU A 160 -42.28 55.94 18.65
C GLU A 160 -42.66 57.14 17.77
N GLU A 161 -43.12 56.92 16.54
CA GLU A 161 -43.55 57.98 15.59
C GLU A 161 -45.08 58.24 15.63
N ILE A 162 -45.82 57.55 16.49
CA ILE A 162 -47.26 57.75 16.70
C ILE A 162 -47.49 58.54 18.01
#